data_6cb833e5b29d202ce9a0bf085313afa5
#
_entry.id   6cb833e5b29d202ce9a0bf085313afa5
#
_cell.length_a   1.000
_cell.length_b   1.000
_cell.length_c   1.000
_cell.angle_alpha   90.00
_cell.angle_beta   90.00
_cell.angle_gamma   90.00
#
_symmetry.space_group_name_H-M   'P 1'
#
loop_
_entity.id
_entity.type
_entity.pdbx_description
1 polymer ?
#
loop_
_entity_poly.entity_id
_entity_poly.type
_entity_poly.pdbx_seq_one_letter_code
_entity_poly.pdbx_strand_id
1 'polypeptide(L)'
;MGGAVEAHAEGEGALQGRRNHRLAEAVHRYGAASRKGLEERFFTWAFSGLVYPQIWEDPVVDLVAMALAPGQHVAAIASGGCNALSYVAVEDVRVTALDLNPAHVALNRLKLAIVRHAPDYETFARFFVSAADAETAKIYDTLLAPHLDAATRAYWEGRDMLGRRRISYFARRFYRQGLLGGFITMGHWVSRLHGRNPAKVLAATSRAEQERIFNEELAPLFDMRHMRWLMSKPASLFGLGIPPSQYDALKGNAPHMADVLKARLARLSYGFDLEDNYFAWQAFGRGYKAGGNGPLPPYLARSNWETLKARAHNVSVVHAKFDEHLARLAAPTYDAYVLLDAQDWMTDAQLTALWSEIVRTAKPGARVIFRTAGEETILPGRVPSAILGRFRYDAAQSRAFTERDRSSIYGGFHLYTFEG
;
A
#
# COMPACT_ATOMS: atom_id res chain seq x y z
N MET A 1 43.49 -0.24 -14.44
CA MET A 1 42.31 0.24 -13.62
C MET A 1 40.97 0.12 -14.35
N GLY A 2 40.83 -0.57 -15.48
CA GLY A 2 39.60 -0.73 -16.26
C GLY A 2 38.71 -1.92 -15.86
N GLY A 3 39.27 -3.01 -15.31
CA GLY A 3 38.53 -4.25 -15.09
C GLY A 3 37.59 -4.30 -13.88
N ALA A 4 37.74 -3.42 -12.91
CA ALA A 4 36.89 -3.40 -11.71
C ALA A 4 35.56 -2.64 -11.91
N VAL A 5 35.53 -1.71 -12.85
CA VAL A 5 34.33 -0.91 -13.15
C VAL A 5 33.35 -1.69 -14.03
N GLU A 6 33.85 -2.49 -14.97
CA GLU A 6 33.01 -3.34 -15.83
C GLU A 6 32.36 -4.50 -15.07
N ALA A 7 33.08 -5.13 -14.14
CA ALA A 7 32.53 -6.22 -13.31
C ALA A 7 31.42 -5.73 -12.34
N HIS A 8 31.46 -4.47 -11.90
CA HIS A 8 30.38 -3.88 -11.09
C HIS A 8 29.11 -3.56 -11.93
N ALA A 9 29.27 -3.09 -13.15
CA ALA A 9 28.16 -2.78 -14.04
C ALA A 9 27.43 -4.05 -14.54
N GLU A 10 28.16 -5.12 -14.84
CA GLU A 10 27.58 -6.42 -15.21
C GLU A 10 26.86 -7.09 -14.01
N GLY A 11 27.37 -6.97 -12.79
CA GLY A 11 26.73 -7.47 -11.58
C GLY A 11 25.42 -6.76 -11.24
N GLU A 12 25.34 -5.45 -11.44
CA GLU A 12 24.12 -4.65 -11.21
C GLU A 12 23.04 -4.93 -12.26
N GLY A 13 23.41 -5.06 -13.52
CA GLY A 13 22.50 -5.42 -14.61
C GLY A 13 21.89 -6.82 -14.46
N ALA A 14 22.67 -7.79 -14.01
CA ALA A 14 22.23 -9.15 -13.77
C ALA A 14 21.31 -9.26 -12.52
N LEU A 15 21.57 -8.47 -11.48
CA LEU A 15 20.71 -8.38 -10.29
C LEU A 15 19.40 -7.66 -10.58
N GLN A 16 19.42 -6.62 -11.41
CA GLN A 16 18.24 -5.90 -11.84
C GLN A 16 17.36 -6.74 -12.78
N GLY A 17 17.97 -7.52 -13.66
CA GLY A 17 17.28 -8.48 -14.54
C GLY A 17 16.57 -9.59 -13.74
N ARG A 18 17.21 -10.15 -12.71
CA ARG A 18 16.61 -11.17 -11.83
C ARG A 18 15.50 -10.60 -10.92
N ARG A 19 15.59 -9.32 -10.53
CA ARG A 19 14.61 -8.63 -9.67
C ARG A 19 13.29 -8.38 -10.40
N ASN A 20 13.35 -8.02 -11.69
CA ASN A 20 12.14 -7.79 -12.50
C ASN A 20 11.45 -9.10 -12.92
N HIS A 21 12.14 -10.23 -12.93
CA HIS A 21 11.59 -11.52 -13.33
C HIS A 21 10.48 -12.00 -12.38
N ARG A 22 10.64 -11.89 -11.07
CA ARG A 22 9.64 -12.32 -10.07
C ARG A 22 8.34 -11.51 -10.13
N LEU A 23 8.44 -10.20 -10.36
CA LEU A 23 7.26 -9.34 -10.55
C LEU A 23 6.58 -9.64 -11.91
N ALA A 24 7.38 -9.90 -12.95
CA ALA A 24 6.89 -10.30 -14.25
C ALA A 24 6.13 -11.62 -14.21
N GLU A 25 6.64 -12.62 -13.50
CA GLU A 25 5.97 -13.91 -13.28
C GLU A 25 4.63 -13.76 -12.53
N ALA A 26 4.53 -12.79 -11.62
CA ALA A 26 3.31 -12.55 -10.87
C ALA A 26 2.20 -11.88 -11.71
N VAL A 27 2.57 -11.11 -12.73
CA VAL A 27 1.64 -10.23 -13.47
C VAL A 27 1.38 -10.71 -14.90
N HIS A 28 2.38 -11.33 -15.57
CA HIS A 28 2.27 -11.64 -17.01
C HIS A 28 1.37 -12.86 -17.27
N ARG A 29 0.22 -12.63 -17.89
CA ARG A 29 -0.75 -13.67 -18.29
C ARG A 29 -0.84 -13.85 -19.80
N TYR A 30 -0.39 -12.86 -20.58
CA TYR A 30 -0.56 -12.81 -22.04
C TYR A 30 0.77 -12.78 -22.79
N GLY A 31 0.77 -13.26 -24.04
CA GLY A 31 1.96 -13.26 -24.88
C GLY A 31 2.52 -11.84 -25.10
N ALA A 32 3.86 -11.75 -25.15
CA ALA A 32 4.61 -10.49 -25.15
C ALA A 32 4.22 -9.50 -26.28
N ALA A 33 3.76 -10.01 -27.41
CA ALA A 33 3.38 -9.21 -28.57
C ALA A 33 1.89 -8.83 -28.61
N SER A 34 1.08 -9.32 -27.66
CA SER A 34 -0.33 -8.94 -27.57
C SER A 34 -0.48 -7.57 -26.90
N ARG A 35 -1.56 -6.83 -27.23
CA ARG A 35 -1.84 -5.55 -26.59
C ARG A 35 -1.92 -5.68 -25.04
N LYS A 36 -2.58 -6.73 -24.55
CA LYS A 36 -2.65 -7.02 -23.11
C LYS A 36 -1.28 -7.35 -22.51
N GLY A 37 -0.45 -8.12 -23.21
CA GLY A 37 0.92 -8.40 -22.76
C GLY A 37 1.83 -7.16 -22.74
N LEU A 38 1.64 -6.19 -23.63
CA LEU A 38 2.34 -4.90 -23.60
C LEU A 38 1.88 -4.06 -22.40
N GLU A 39 0.58 -4.04 -22.10
CA GLU A 39 0.02 -3.35 -20.94
C GLU A 39 0.54 -3.96 -19.64
N GLU A 40 0.62 -5.29 -19.52
CA GLU A 40 1.20 -6.00 -18.37
C GLU A 40 2.70 -5.70 -18.18
N ARG A 41 3.46 -5.60 -19.25
CA ARG A 41 4.90 -5.26 -19.19
C ARG A 41 5.11 -3.81 -18.77
N PHE A 42 4.31 -2.88 -19.29
CA PHE A 42 4.35 -1.49 -18.85
C PHE A 42 3.98 -1.38 -17.37
N PHE A 43 2.95 -2.11 -16.94
CA PHE A 43 2.57 -2.20 -15.53
C PHE A 43 3.73 -2.73 -14.68
N THR A 44 4.35 -3.87 -15.05
CA THR A 44 5.49 -4.45 -14.32
C THR A 44 6.65 -3.46 -14.22
N TRP A 45 6.95 -2.74 -15.31
CA TRP A 45 7.99 -1.72 -15.31
C TRP A 45 7.65 -0.57 -14.37
N ALA A 46 6.43 -0.06 -14.40
CA ALA A 46 5.97 1.00 -13.49
C ALA A 46 6.02 0.57 -12.01
N PHE A 47 5.75 -0.71 -11.75
CA PHE A 47 5.77 -1.30 -10.39
C PHE A 47 7.16 -1.75 -9.91
N SER A 48 8.21 -1.64 -10.73
CA SER A 48 9.58 -1.98 -10.31
C SER A 48 10.24 -0.93 -9.39
N GLY A 49 9.70 0.28 -9.35
CA GLY A 49 10.13 1.37 -8.48
C GLY A 49 9.33 1.50 -7.19
N LEU A 50 9.43 2.66 -6.54
CA LEU A 50 8.54 3.02 -5.43
C LEU A 50 7.12 3.24 -5.97
N VAL A 51 6.20 2.36 -5.59
CA VAL A 51 4.79 2.45 -5.99
C VAL A 51 4.03 3.26 -4.94
N TYR A 52 4.06 2.79 -3.71
CA TYR A 52 3.31 3.33 -2.60
C TYR A 52 4.23 3.90 -1.52
N PRO A 53 4.31 5.22 -1.32
CA PRO A 53 5.01 5.81 -0.17
C PRO A 53 4.30 5.50 1.16
N GLN A 54 2.99 5.20 1.10
CA GLN A 54 2.17 4.70 2.21
C GLN A 54 1.12 3.72 1.70
N ILE A 55 0.62 2.87 2.61
CA ILE A 55 -0.49 1.95 2.35
C ILE A 55 -1.80 2.74 2.37
N TRP A 56 -2.72 2.37 1.47
CA TRP A 56 -4.08 2.94 1.40
C TRP A 56 -5.11 1.94 1.91
N GLU A 57 -4.82 1.33 3.04
CA GLU A 57 -5.69 0.45 3.80
C GLU A 57 -5.68 0.88 5.25
N ASP A 58 -6.85 0.91 5.88
CA ASP A 58 -7.00 1.46 7.22
C ASP A 58 -6.47 0.48 8.29
N PRO A 59 -5.32 0.75 8.94
CA PRO A 59 -4.74 -0.14 9.94
C PRO A 59 -5.60 -0.26 11.20
N VAL A 60 -6.50 0.70 11.46
CA VAL A 60 -7.42 0.63 12.62
C VAL A 60 -8.47 -0.43 12.37
N VAL A 61 -8.97 -0.52 11.13
CA VAL A 61 -9.90 -1.59 10.74
C VAL A 61 -9.21 -2.94 10.77
N ASP A 62 -7.96 -3.03 10.29
CA ASP A 62 -7.16 -4.26 10.34
C ASP A 62 -7.00 -4.77 11.78
N LEU A 63 -6.63 -3.90 12.71
CA LEU A 63 -6.44 -4.26 14.12
C LEU A 63 -7.72 -4.82 14.74
N VAL A 64 -8.86 -4.18 14.49
CA VAL A 64 -10.16 -4.68 14.96
C VAL A 64 -10.51 -6.02 14.32
N ALA A 65 -10.28 -6.17 13.01
CA ALA A 65 -10.57 -7.39 12.28
C ALA A 65 -9.69 -8.56 12.70
N MET A 66 -8.40 -8.31 12.95
CA MET A 66 -7.47 -9.33 13.42
C MET A 66 -7.73 -9.74 14.87
N ALA A 67 -8.24 -8.83 15.72
CA ALA A 67 -8.51 -9.05 17.16
C ALA A 67 -7.35 -9.74 17.86
N LEU A 68 -6.15 -9.16 17.74
CA LEU A 68 -4.90 -9.75 18.21
C LEU A 68 -4.78 -9.72 19.75
N ALA A 69 -4.18 -10.76 20.30
CA ALA A 69 -3.74 -10.81 21.69
C ALA A 69 -2.23 -10.56 21.78
N PRO A 70 -1.72 -10.09 22.95
CA PRO A 70 -0.29 -9.90 23.15
C PRO A 70 0.53 -11.15 22.83
N GLY A 71 1.68 -10.97 22.21
CA GLY A 71 2.60 -12.05 21.82
C GLY A 71 2.25 -12.77 20.53
N GLN A 72 1.10 -12.49 19.92
CA GLN A 72 0.71 -13.08 18.64
C GLN A 72 1.58 -12.62 17.48
N HIS A 73 1.58 -13.41 16.40
CA HIS A 73 2.45 -13.20 15.25
C HIS A 73 1.65 -12.99 13.98
N VAL A 74 1.87 -11.88 13.31
CA VAL A 74 1.22 -11.49 12.04
C VAL A 74 2.18 -11.67 10.88
N ALA A 75 1.73 -12.32 9.81
CA ALA A 75 2.35 -12.25 8.49
C ALA A 75 1.63 -11.19 7.65
N ALA A 76 2.32 -10.18 7.16
CA ALA A 76 1.71 -9.09 6.40
C ALA A 76 2.47 -8.79 5.11
N ILE A 77 1.76 -8.49 4.03
CA ILE A 77 2.38 -7.85 2.86
C ILE A 77 2.81 -6.44 3.28
N ALA A 78 4.09 -6.14 3.05
CA ALA A 78 4.71 -4.94 3.60
C ALA A 78 4.30 -3.65 2.88
N SER A 79 4.26 -3.65 1.55
CA SER A 79 3.99 -2.46 0.75
C SER A 79 4.71 -1.21 1.31
N GLY A 80 4.01 -0.13 1.57
CA GLY A 80 4.58 1.08 2.19
C GLY A 80 5.02 0.93 3.67
N GLY A 81 4.70 -0.17 4.35
CA GLY A 81 5.12 -0.48 5.73
C GLY A 81 4.38 0.24 6.85
N CYS A 82 3.42 1.08 6.52
CA CYS A 82 2.67 1.88 7.49
C CYS A 82 1.87 1.02 8.46
N ASN A 83 1.20 -0.02 7.92
CA ASN A 83 0.30 -0.85 8.69
C ASN A 83 1.08 -1.77 9.63
N ALA A 84 2.18 -2.40 9.18
CA ALA A 84 3.04 -3.21 10.03
C ALA A 84 3.56 -2.43 11.27
N LEU A 85 3.98 -1.18 11.06
CA LEU A 85 4.38 -0.30 12.16
C LEU A 85 3.20 0.14 13.03
N SER A 86 2.02 0.34 12.43
CA SER A 86 0.80 0.69 13.18
C SER A 86 0.34 -0.45 14.08
N TYR A 87 0.50 -1.71 13.64
CA TYR A 87 0.12 -2.86 14.47
C TYR A 87 0.96 -2.92 15.75
N VAL A 88 2.29 -2.82 15.66
CA VAL A 88 3.16 -2.85 16.85
C VAL A 88 3.09 -1.56 17.66
N ALA A 89 2.68 -0.45 17.09
CA ALA A 89 2.45 0.80 17.82
C ALA A 89 1.24 0.71 18.77
N VAL A 90 0.26 -0.12 18.43
CA VAL A 90 -0.98 -0.29 19.22
C VAL A 90 -0.94 -1.57 20.04
N GLU A 91 -0.58 -2.70 19.41
CA GLU A 91 -0.63 -4.03 20.01
C GLU A 91 0.78 -4.58 20.31
N ASP A 92 0.89 -5.40 21.35
CA ASP A 92 2.15 -6.11 21.67
C ASP A 92 2.26 -7.40 20.86
N VAL A 93 2.55 -7.26 19.56
CA VAL A 93 2.58 -8.35 18.60
C VAL A 93 3.90 -8.38 17.84
N ARG A 94 4.20 -9.52 17.21
CA ARG A 94 5.29 -9.66 16.24
C ARG A 94 4.73 -9.54 14.82
N VAL A 95 5.46 -8.88 13.92
CA VAL A 95 5.06 -8.73 12.52
C VAL A 95 6.20 -9.16 11.60
N THR A 96 5.93 -10.12 10.72
CA THR A 96 6.78 -10.42 9.57
C THR A 96 6.20 -9.71 8.35
N ALA A 97 6.85 -8.63 7.93
CA ALA A 97 6.47 -7.81 6.80
C ALA A 97 7.19 -8.28 5.53
N LEU A 98 6.45 -8.80 4.56
CA LEU A 98 6.95 -9.45 3.36
C LEU A 98 6.69 -8.60 2.12
N ASP A 99 7.65 -8.42 1.24
CA ASP A 99 7.44 -7.78 -0.05
C ASP A 99 8.36 -8.34 -1.13
N LEU A 100 7.84 -8.39 -2.36
CA LEU A 100 8.58 -8.74 -3.57
C LEU A 100 9.36 -7.56 -4.14
N ASN A 101 8.87 -6.33 -3.90
CA ASN A 101 9.44 -5.13 -4.45
C ASN A 101 10.60 -4.65 -3.58
N PRO A 102 11.84 -4.65 -4.10
CA PRO A 102 13.00 -4.21 -3.33
C PRO A 102 12.94 -2.73 -2.91
N ALA A 103 12.19 -1.89 -3.63
CA ALA A 103 11.97 -0.49 -3.24
C ALA A 103 11.09 -0.38 -1.98
N HIS A 104 10.05 -1.20 -1.88
CA HIS A 104 9.22 -1.29 -0.68
C HIS A 104 10.00 -1.88 0.50
N VAL A 105 10.80 -2.94 0.27
CA VAL A 105 11.69 -3.50 1.30
C VAL A 105 12.65 -2.42 1.81
N ALA A 106 13.26 -1.65 0.91
CA ALA A 106 14.15 -0.55 1.29
C ALA A 106 13.42 0.56 2.07
N LEU A 107 12.17 0.88 1.71
CA LEU A 107 11.35 1.83 2.45
C LEU A 107 11.03 1.32 3.87
N ASN A 108 10.62 0.08 3.99
CA ASN A 108 10.31 -0.54 5.29
C ASN A 108 11.53 -0.57 6.21
N ARG A 109 12.70 -0.95 5.69
CA ARG A 109 13.95 -0.95 6.45
C ARG A 109 14.37 0.46 6.87
N LEU A 110 14.19 1.46 6.00
CA LEU A 110 14.43 2.86 6.36
C LEU A 110 13.47 3.32 7.47
N LYS A 111 12.17 2.99 7.37
CA LYS A 111 11.19 3.30 8.43
C LYS A 111 11.58 2.66 9.77
N LEU A 112 12.00 1.41 9.77
CA LEU A 112 12.48 0.75 10.99
C LEU A 112 13.77 1.38 11.52
N ALA A 113 14.71 1.73 10.65
CA ALA A 113 15.96 2.36 11.08
C ALA A 113 15.69 3.71 11.77
N ILE A 114 14.81 4.56 11.21
CA ILE A 114 14.52 5.84 11.86
C ILE A 114 13.75 5.65 13.17
N VAL A 115 12.81 4.71 13.27
CA VAL A 115 12.12 4.41 14.53
C VAL A 115 13.11 3.96 15.61
N ARG A 116 14.08 3.15 15.26
CA ARG A 116 15.08 2.61 16.22
C ARG A 116 16.14 3.64 16.63
N HIS A 117 16.56 4.50 15.71
CA HIS A 117 17.75 5.33 15.89
C HIS A 117 17.46 6.83 16.01
N ALA A 118 16.26 7.32 15.70
CA ALA A 118 15.93 8.72 15.93
C ALA A 118 16.02 9.05 17.45
N PRO A 119 16.66 10.17 17.79
CA PRO A 119 16.77 10.59 19.18
C PRO A 119 15.40 10.94 19.79
N ASP A 120 14.52 11.49 18.96
CA ASP A 120 13.22 12.04 19.37
C ASP A 120 12.16 11.86 18.28
N TYR A 121 10.92 12.12 18.64
CA TYR A 121 9.77 12.09 17.74
C TYR A 121 9.90 13.15 16.63
N GLU A 122 10.45 14.31 16.91
CA GLU A 122 10.61 15.41 15.95
C GLU A 122 11.45 14.98 14.75
N THR A 123 12.55 14.28 15.03
CA THR A 123 13.42 13.72 13.98
C THR A 123 12.69 12.71 13.10
N PHE A 124 11.91 11.82 13.72
CA PHE A 124 11.06 10.87 13.00
C PHE A 124 9.96 11.58 12.19
N ALA A 125 9.30 12.57 12.77
CA ALA A 125 8.21 13.33 12.15
C ALA A 125 8.66 14.11 10.91
N ARG A 126 9.93 14.58 10.85
CA ARG A 126 10.49 15.20 9.64
C ARG A 126 10.40 14.32 8.41
N PHE A 127 10.62 12.99 8.56
CA PHE A 127 10.56 12.05 7.44
C PHE A 127 9.12 11.72 7.03
N PHE A 128 8.20 11.54 7.98
CA PHE A 128 6.92 10.90 7.67
C PHE A 128 5.69 11.73 8.03
N VAL A 129 5.78 12.74 8.88
CA VAL A 129 4.67 13.66 9.16
C VAL A 129 4.78 14.89 8.25
N SER A 130 5.86 15.65 8.34
CA SER A 130 6.09 16.78 7.43
C SER A 130 6.47 16.31 6.03
N ALA A 131 7.30 15.29 5.94
CA ALA A 131 7.70 14.59 4.69
C ALA A 131 8.17 15.56 3.57
N ALA A 132 8.70 16.70 3.94
CA ALA A 132 9.15 17.79 3.06
C ALA A 132 10.27 18.62 3.70
N ASP A 133 11.17 18.00 4.45
CA ASP A 133 12.21 18.67 5.22
C ASP A 133 13.60 18.45 4.60
N ALA A 134 14.31 19.52 4.27
CA ALA A 134 15.61 19.48 3.62
C ALA A 134 16.70 18.80 4.47
N GLU A 135 16.58 18.82 5.81
CA GLU A 135 17.54 18.20 6.73
C GLU A 135 17.49 16.64 6.68
N THR A 136 16.43 16.06 6.14
CA THR A 136 16.26 14.59 6.09
C THR A 136 17.39 13.88 5.37
N ALA A 137 17.98 14.48 4.33
CA ALA A 137 19.12 13.91 3.63
C ALA A 137 20.37 13.86 4.50
N LYS A 138 20.62 14.92 5.29
CA LYS A 138 21.75 14.97 6.24
C LYS A 138 21.54 13.99 7.39
N ILE A 139 20.33 13.93 7.94
CA ILE A 139 19.95 12.95 8.98
C ILE A 139 20.16 11.52 8.46
N TYR A 140 19.77 11.24 7.22
CA TYR A 140 20.03 9.96 6.61
C TYR A 140 21.53 9.64 6.57
N ASP A 141 22.35 10.53 6.03
CA ASP A 141 23.79 10.30 5.87
C ASP A 141 24.51 10.11 7.20
N THR A 142 24.12 10.84 8.25
CA THR A 142 24.82 10.82 9.54
C THR A 142 24.25 9.84 10.54
N LEU A 143 22.93 9.59 10.52
CA LEU A 143 22.25 8.80 11.55
C LEU A 143 21.77 7.44 11.04
N LEU A 144 21.23 7.35 9.80
CA LEU A 144 20.51 6.16 9.38
C LEU A 144 21.35 5.23 8.49
N ALA A 145 22.13 5.77 7.56
CA ALA A 145 22.90 4.98 6.60
C ALA A 145 23.82 3.95 7.27
N PRO A 146 24.50 4.23 8.41
CA PRO A 146 25.34 3.24 9.09
C PRO A 146 24.57 2.00 9.59
N HIS A 147 23.27 2.11 9.83
CA HIS A 147 22.43 1.03 10.35
C HIS A 147 21.64 0.27 9.27
N LEU A 148 21.82 0.64 8.00
CA LEU A 148 21.13 0.02 6.87
C LEU A 148 22.05 -1.00 6.19
N ASP A 149 21.46 -2.10 5.70
CA ASP A 149 22.19 -3.05 4.85
C ASP A 149 22.57 -2.43 3.50
N ALA A 150 23.55 -3.06 2.83
CA ALA A 150 24.11 -2.56 1.59
C ALA A 150 23.06 -2.35 0.47
N ALA A 151 22.08 -3.26 0.36
CA ALA A 151 21.05 -3.17 -0.67
C ALA A 151 20.08 -2.00 -0.41
N THR A 152 19.71 -1.77 0.85
CA THR A 152 18.89 -0.66 1.26
C THR A 152 19.58 0.68 1.05
N ARG A 153 20.89 0.77 1.39
CA ARG A 153 21.70 1.97 1.12
C ARG A 153 21.82 2.23 -0.38
N ALA A 154 22.17 1.20 -1.16
CA ALA A 154 22.27 1.35 -2.61
C ALA A 154 20.98 1.85 -3.25
N TYR A 155 19.81 1.46 -2.72
CA TYR A 155 18.55 1.99 -3.18
C TYR A 155 18.39 3.49 -2.88
N TRP A 156 18.58 3.94 -1.64
CA TRP A 156 18.35 5.33 -1.23
C TRP A 156 19.44 6.28 -1.71
N GLU A 157 20.67 5.84 -1.82
CA GLU A 157 21.80 6.60 -2.37
C GLU A 157 21.77 6.64 -3.90
N GLY A 158 21.15 5.65 -4.53
CA GLY A 158 20.94 5.59 -5.97
C GLY A 158 20.14 6.78 -6.50
N ARG A 159 20.26 7.04 -7.81
CA ARG A 159 19.63 8.19 -8.47
C ARG A 159 18.32 7.81 -9.14
N ASP A 160 17.39 8.74 -9.16
CA ASP A 160 16.15 8.65 -9.94
C ASP A 160 16.40 9.01 -11.43
N MET A 161 15.37 8.96 -12.26
CA MET A 161 15.45 9.30 -13.68
C MET A 161 15.87 10.76 -13.94
N LEU A 162 15.80 11.63 -12.95
CA LEU A 162 16.22 13.03 -13.00
C LEU A 162 17.63 13.24 -12.41
N GLY A 163 18.37 12.16 -12.16
CA GLY A 163 19.73 12.18 -11.62
C GLY A 163 19.83 12.53 -10.13
N ARG A 164 18.72 12.54 -9.37
CA ARG A 164 18.66 12.93 -7.97
C ARG A 164 18.76 11.72 -7.06
N ARG A 165 19.50 11.81 -5.94
CA ARG A 165 19.51 10.77 -4.91
C ARG A 165 18.07 10.51 -4.42
N ARG A 166 17.65 9.23 -4.33
CA ARG A 166 16.28 8.89 -3.91
C ARG A 166 15.96 9.34 -2.50
N ILE A 167 16.93 9.38 -1.60
CA ILE A 167 16.72 9.92 -0.25
C ILE A 167 16.21 11.37 -0.25
N SER A 168 16.50 12.17 -1.29
CA SER A 168 15.97 13.53 -1.43
C SER A 168 14.45 13.59 -1.64
N TYR A 169 13.78 12.46 -1.81
CA TYR A 169 12.31 12.41 -1.87
C TYR A 169 11.68 12.96 -0.59
N PHE A 170 12.29 12.72 0.58
CA PHE A 170 11.82 13.22 1.86
C PHE A 170 11.95 14.74 2.00
N ALA A 171 12.90 15.36 1.31
CA ALA A 171 13.01 16.83 1.21
C ALA A 171 12.03 17.44 0.20
N ARG A 172 11.40 16.65 -0.64
CA ARG A 172 10.60 17.09 -1.80
C ARG A 172 9.15 16.59 -1.76
N ARG A 173 8.57 16.57 -0.58
CA ARG A 173 7.20 16.06 -0.37
C ARG A 173 7.08 14.59 -0.76
N PHE A 174 7.56 13.73 0.14
CA PHE A 174 7.66 12.28 -0.05
C PHE A 174 6.39 11.63 -0.59
N TYR A 175 5.22 12.02 -0.11
CA TYR A 175 3.93 11.47 -0.57
C TYR A 175 3.53 11.86 -2.00
N ARG A 176 4.29 12.72 -2.65
CA ARG A 176 4.13 13.03 -4.09
C ARG A 176 5.02 12.17 -4.98
N GLN A 177 5.89 11.39 -4.39
CA GLN A 177 6.79 10.48 -5.10
C GLN A 177 6.10 9.13 -5.35
N GLY A 178 6.72 8.31 -6.17
CA GLY A 178 6.16 7.01 -6.54
C GLY A 178 5.02 7.10 -7.55
N LEU A 179 4.53 5.93 -7.94
CA LEU A 179 3.50 5.82 -8.97
C LEU A 179 2.18 6.45 -8.53
N LEU A 180 1.69 6.10 -7.33
CA LEU A 180 0.45 6.64 -6.78
C LEU A 180 0.57 8.16 -6.53
N GLY A 181 1.72 8.61 -5.99
CA GLY A 181 1.99 10.03 -5.80
C GLY A 181 1.91 10.83 -7.10
N GLY A 182 2.47 10.29 -8.18
CA GLY A 182 2.37 10.87 -9.53
C GLY A 182 0.94 10.90 -10.05
N PHE A 183 0.20 9.81 -9.88
CA PHE A 183 -1.19 9.71 -10.32
C PHE A 183 -2.08 10.76 -9.64
N ILE A 184 -2.02 10.88 -8.32
CA ILE A 184 -2.81 11.89 -7.60
C ILE A 184 -2.36 13.31 -8.01
N THR A 185 -1.05 13.54 -8.29
CA THR A 185 -0.57 14.83 -8.81
C THR A 185 -1.23 15.16 -10.15
N MET A 186 -1.31 14.18 -11.05
CA MET A 186 -1.97 14.35 -12.34
C MET A 186 -3.47 14.66 -12.17
N GLY A 187 -4.17 13.96 -11.27
CA GLY A 187 -5.57 14.27 -10.94
C GLY A 187 -5.78 15.70 -10.46
N HIS A 188 -4.90 16.21 -9.59
CA HIS A 188 -4.93 17.61 -9.15
C HIS A 188 -4.66 18.59 -10.29
N TRP A 189 -3.72 18.27 -11.19
CA TRP A 189 -3.42 19.10 -12.34
C TRP A 189 -4.61 19.16 -13.31
N VAL A 190 -5.20 18.00 -13.63
CA VAL A 190 -6.42 17.93 -14.46
C VAL A 190 -7.56 18.73 -13.84
N SER A 191 -7.80 18.59 -12.53
CA SER A 191 -8.83 19.35 -11.83
C SER A 191 -8.62 20.86 -11.99
N ARG A 192 -7.38 21.34 -11.82
CA ARG A 192 -7.04 22.77 -11.97
C ARG A 192 -7.21 23.29 -13.40
N LEU A 193 -6.91 22.47 -14.41
CA LEU A 193 -7.17 22.82 -15.81
C LEU A 193 -8.66 23.09 -16.09
N HIS A 194 -9.55 22.46 -15.32
CA HIS A 194 -10.99 22.66 -15.38
C HIS A 194 -11.50 23.71 -14.37
N GLY A 195 -10.59 24.52 -13.80
CA GLY A 195 -10.94 25.55 -12.83
C GLY A 195 -11.38 25.01 -11.45
N ARG A 196 -11.05 23.75 -11.14
CA ARG A 196 -11.45 23.05 -9.91
C ARG A 196 -10.25 22.88 -8.96
N ASN A 197 -10.51 22.89 -7.66
CA ASN A 197 -9.47 22.70 -6.65
C ASN A 197 -9.84 21.64 -5.61
N PRO A 198 -9.29 20.42 -5.70
CA PRO A 198 -9.58 19.35 -4.75
C PRO A 198 -9.30 19.74 -3.29
N ALA A 199 -8.31 20.59 -3.03
CA ALA A 199 -7.94 20.98 -1.68
C ALA A 199 -9.02 21.81 -0.93
N LYS A 200 -10.00 22.35 -1.64
CA LYS A 200 -11.12 23.09 -0.99
C LYS A 200 -11.92 22.22 -0.03
N VAL A 201 -12.02 20.91 -0.28
CA VAL A 201 -12.69 19.96 0.62
C VAL A 201 -12.14 20.03 2.03
N LEU A 202 -10.83 20.26 2.17
CA LEU A 202 -10.13 20.28 3.47
C LEU A 202 -10.44 21.50 4.33
N ALA A 203 -11.14 22.51 3.78
CA ALA A 203 -11.59 23.68 4.52
C ALA A 203 -12.98 23.49 5.14
N ALA A 204 -13.65 22.38 4.84
CA ALA A 204 -14.99 22.11 5.37
C ALA A 204 -14.94 21.86 6.88
N THR A 205 -15.97 22.33 7.56
CA THR A 205 -16.15 22.22 9.02
C THR A 205 -17.22 21.19 9.42
N SER A 206 -17.90 20.60 8.43
CA SER A 206 -18.92 19.56 8.62
C SER A 206 -19.01 18.63 7.41
N ARG A 207 -19.56 17.44 7.59
CA ARG A 207 -19.80 16.48 6.49
C ARG A 207 -20.70 17.06 5.41
N ALA A 208 -21.75 17.79 5.78
CA ALA A 208 -22.63 18.45 4.82
C ALA A 208 -21.86 19.47 3.96
N GLU A 209 -20.92 20.19 4.55
CA GLU A 209 -20.07 21.10 3.81
C GLU A 209 -19.04 20.36 2.95
N GLN A 210 -18.47 19.24 3.44
CA GLN A 210 -17.61 18.37 2.63
C GLN A 210 -18.35 17.88 1.38
N GLU A 211 -19.60 17.42 1.55
CA GLU A 211 -20.44 16.94 0.45
C GLU A 211 -20.77 18.07 -0.54
N ARG A 212 -21.17 19.25 -0.05
CA ARG A 212 -21.43 20.40 -0.91
C ARG A 212 -20.21 20.77 -1.74
N ILE A 213 -19.03 20.89 -1.12
CA ILE A 213 -17.80 21.24 -1.81
C ILE A 213 -17.39 20.14 -2.80
N PHE A 214 -17.55 18.85 -2.45
CA PHE A 214 -17.30 17.75 -3.38
C PHE A 214 -18.19 17.86 -4.63
N ASN A 215 -19.48 18.12 -4.44
CA ASN A 215 -20.43 18.24 -5.54
C ASN A 215 -20.16 19.48 -6.42
N GLU A 216 -19.63 20.55 -5.85
CA GLU A 216 -19.25 21.75 -6.59
C GLU A 216 -17.90 21.61 -7.30
N GLU A 217 -16.89 21.03 -6.65
CA GLU A 217 -15.51 21.06 -7.15
C GLU A 217 -15.10 19.78 -7.89
N LEU A 218 -15.56 18.61 -7.47
CA LEU A 218 -15.02 17.34 -7.96
C LEU A 218 -16.03 16.52 -8.77
N ALA A 219 -17.27 16.40 -8.32
CA ALA A 219 -18.28 15.59 -8.99
C ALA A 219 -18.47 15.93 -10.48
N PRO A 220 -18.47 17.22 -10.90
CA PRO A 220 -18.64 17.58 -12.31
C PRO A 220 -17.55 17.04 -13.24
N LEU A 221 -16.34 16.77 -12.72
CA LEU A 221 -15.26 16.23 -13.53
C LEU A 221 -15.60 14.83 -14.06
N PHE A 222 -16.31 14.03 -13.27
CA PHE A 222 -16.70 12.65 -13.63
C PHE A 222 -17.88 12.62 -14.64
N ASP A 223 -18.58 13.72 -14.81
CA ASP A 223 -19.72 13.82 -15.72
C ASP A 223 -19.29 14.34 -17.12
N MET A 224 -18.08 14.89 -17.25
CA MET A 224 -17.52 15.38 -18.52
C MET A 224 -17.27 14.23 -19.51
N ARG A 225 -17.74 14.34 -20.75
CA ARG A 225 -17.64 13.28 -21.78
C ARG A 225 -16.20 12.80 -22.02
N HIS A 226 -15.24 13.71 -22.12
CA HIS A 226 -13.83 13.37 -22.34
C HIS A 226 -13.20 12.70 -21.10
N MET A 227 -13.59 13.09 -19.88
CA MET A 227 -13.12 12.44 -18.66
C MET A 227 -13.70 11.02 -18.54
N ARG A 228 -14.98 10.83 -18.83
CA ARG A 228 -15.61 9.49 -18.87
C ARG A 228 -14.92 8.61 -19.91
N TRP A 229 -14.61 9.15 -21.11
CA TRP A 229 -13.85 8.43 -22.11
C TRP A 229 -12.44 8.06 -21.63
N LEU A 230 -11.72 8.98 -20.97
CA LEU A 230 -10.39 8.70 -20.42
C LEU A 230 -10.46 7.57 -19.35
N MET A 231 -11.39 7.67 -18.40
CA MET A 231 -11.59 6.69 -17.33
C MET A 231 -12.10 5.33 -17.86
N SER A 232 -12.61 5.26 -19.10
CA SER A 232 -12.97 4.00 -19.75
C SER A 232 -11.75 3.19 -20.23
N LYS A 233 -10.54 3.76 -20.16
CA LYS A 233 -9.31 3.08 -20.59
C LYS A 233 -8.61 2.45 -19.40
N PRO A 234 -8.37 1.12 -19.36
CA PRO A 234 -7.70 0.46 -18.24
C PRO A 234 -6.36 1.12 -17.85
N ALA A 235 -5.59 1.56 -18.86
CA ALA A 235 -4.30 2.23 -18.64
C ALA A 235 -4.41 3.51 -17.80
N SER A 236 -5.56 4.19 -17.76
CA SER A 236 -5.77 5.38 -16.94
C SER A 236 -5.78 5.10 -15.44
N LEU A 237 -5.95 3.83 -15.04
CA LEU A 237 -6.03 3.41 -13.64
C LEU A 237 -4.74 2.74 -13.13
N PHE A 238 -3.73 2.57 -13.98
CA PHE A 238 -2.47 1.94 -13.58
C PHE A 238 -1.79 2.68 -12.42
N GLY A 239 -1.93 4.00 -12.38
CA GLY A 239 -1.40 4.82 -11.29
C GLY A 239 -2.07 4.59 -9.93
N LEU A 240 -3.28 4.01 -9.91
CA LEU A 240 -3.96 3.56 -8.68
C LEU A 240 -3.52 2.14 -8.27
N GLY A 241 -2.67 1.49 -9.05
CA GLY A 241 -2.30 0.10 -8.80
C GLY A 241 -3.30 -0.91 -9.32
N ILE A 242 -4.21 -0.51 -10.19
CA ILE A 242 -5.25 -1.38 -10.76
C ILE A 242 -4.75 -1.93 -12.09
N PRO A 243 -4.41 -3.23 -12.19
CA PRO A 243 -4.00 -3.84 -13.44
C PRO A 243 -5.17 -3.98 -14.41
N PRO A 244 -4.91 -4.16 -15.70
CA PRO A 244 -5.95 -4.33 -16.73
C PRO A 244 -6.94 -5.45 -16.41
N SER A 245 -6.47 -6.52 -15.76
CA SER A 245 -7.29 -7.68 -15.39
C SER A 245 -8.33 -7.39 -14.31
N GLN A 246 -8.14 -6.36 -13.51
CA GLN A 246 -9.07 -5.95 -12.45
C GLN A 246 -10.09 -4.90 -12.89
N TYR A 247 -9.92 -4.31 -14.07
CA TYR A 247 -10.79 -3.23 -14.55
C TYR A 247 -12.27 -3.64 -14.54
N ASP A 248 -12.57 -4.84 -15.03
CA ASP A 248 -13.95 -5.33 -15.12
C ASP A 248 -14.52 -5.67 -13.73
N ALA A 249 -13.71 -6.27 -12.85
CA ALA A 249 -14.09 -6.56 -11.48
C ALA A 249 -14.38 -5.28 -10.68
N LEU A 250 -13.52 -4.25 -10.85
CA LEU A 250 -13.70 -2.93 -10.25
C LEU A 250 -14.97 -2.25 -10.74
N LYS A 251 -15.23 -2.34 -12.05
CA LYS A 251 -16.42 -1.73 -12.67
C LYS A 251 -17.70 -2.42 -12.21
N GLY A 252 -17.67 -3.74 -12.00
CA GLY A 252 -18.84 -4.53 -11.63
C GLY A 252 -20.02 -4.27 -12.57
N ASN A 253 -21.20 -4.07 -12.00
CA ASN A 253 -22.44 -3.78 -12.73
C ASN A 253 -22.63 -2.28 -13.08
N ALA A 254 -21.67 -1.41 -12.74
CA ALA A 254 -21.82 0.01 -13.04
C ALA A 254 -21.78 0.29 -14.55
N PRO A 255 -22.59 1.21 -15.07
CA PRO A 255 -22.59 1.58 -16.50
C PRO A 255 -21.22 2.06 -16.96
N HIS A 256 -20.53 2.86 -16.15
CA HIS A 256 -19.22 3.42 -16.46
C HIS A 256 -18.26 3.37 -15.27
N MET A 257 -16.99 3.19 -15.54
CA MET A 257 -15.91 3.27 -14.52
C MET A 257 -15.91 4.62 -13.79
N ALA A 258 -16.22 5.71 -14.49
CA ALA A 258 -16.31 7.04 -13.89
C ALA A 258 -17.31 7.11 -12.72
N ASP A 259 -18.40 6.35 -12.79
CA ASP A 259 -19.43 6.34 -11.73
C ASP A 259 -18.91 5.65 -10.46
N VAL A 260 -18.15 4.54 -10.63
CA VAL A 260 -17.48 3.84 -9.53
C VAL A 260 -16.43 4.74 -8.87
N LEU A 261 -15.58 5.38 -9.67
CA LEU A 261 -14.53 6.27 -9.16
C LEU A 261 -15.12 7.50 -8.47
N LYS A 262 -16.22 8.06 -9.02
CA LYS A 262 -16.98 9.17 -8.40
C LYS A 262 -17.51 8.77 -7.02
N ALA A 263 -18.15 7.60 -6.92
CA ALA A 263 -18.70 7.10 -5.67
C ALA A 263 -17.63 6.87 -4.61
N ARG A 264 -16.47 6.28 -4.98
CA ARG A 264 -15.36 6.06 -4.06
C ARG A 264 -14.73 7.37 -3.61
N LEU A 265 -14.51 8.31 -4.52
CA LEU A 265 -13.97 9.62 -4.16
C LEU A 265 -14.95 10.43 -3.33
N ALA A 266 -16.26 10.32 -3.57
CA ALA A 266 -17.32 10.88 -2.75
C ALA A 266 -17.23 10.37 -1.31
N ARG A 267 -17.14 9.04 -1.15
CA ARG A 267 -17.00 8.42 0.17
C ARG A 267 -15.71 8.85 0.88
N LEU A 268 -14.56 8.92 0.17
CA LEU A 268 -13.32 9.44 0.73
C LEU A 268 -13.48 10.91 1.18
N SER A 269 -14.26 11.70 0.43
CA SER A 269 -14.45 13.13 0.66
C SER A 269 -15.35 13.45 1.84
N TYR A 270 -16.50 12.78 1.99
CA TYR A 270 -17.51 13.11 3.00
C TYR A 270 -18.14 11.90 3.70
N GLY A 271 -17.67 10.68 3.46
CA GLY A 271 -18.09 9.49 4.21
C GLY A 271 -17.59 9.48 5.65
N PHE A 272 -16.56 10.30 5.95
CA PHE A 272 -15.92 10.41 7.26
C PHE A 272 -15.60 11.86 7.57
N ASP A 273 -15.50 12.19 8.86
CA ASP A 273 -15.06 13.51 9.29
C ASP A 273 -13.59 13.73 8.95
N LEU A 274 -13.22 14.93 8.49
CA LEU A 274 -11.84 15.25 8.13
C LEU A 274 -10.87 15.15 9.31
N GLU A 275 -11.36 15.29 10.54
CA GLU A 275 -10.54 15.15 11.74
C GLU A 275 -10.17 13.70 12.06
N ASP A 276 -10.90 12.73 11.48
CA ASP A 276 -10.64 11.30 11.63
C ASP A 276 -9.99 10.68 10.39
N ASN A 277 -10.05 11.33 9.22
CA ASN A 277 -9.65 10.73 7.96
C ASN A 277 -8.36 11.32 7.37
N TYR A 278 -7.20 10.79 7.76
CA TYR A 278 -5.92 11.20 7.17
C TYR A 278 -5.79 10.84 5.68
N PHE A 279 -6.55 9.87 5.16
CA PHE A 279 -6.56 9.55 3.73
C PHE A 279 -7.13 10.70 2.89
N ALA A 280 -8.17 11.38 3.40
CA ALA A 280 -8.68 12.60 2.76
C ALA A 280 -7.61 13.69 2.70
N TRP A 281 -6.84 13.91 3.77
CA TRP A 281 -5.71 14.85 3.77
C TRP A 281 -4.63 14.46 2.75
N GLN A 282 -4.30 13.18 2.67
CA GLN A 282 -3.34 12.67 1.67
C GLN A 282 -3.83 12.84 0.23
N ALA A 283 -5.12 12.57 -0.02
CA ALA A 283 -5.71 12.71 -1.36
C ALA A 283 -5.80 14.17 -1.79
N PHE A 284 -6.39 15.01 -0.96
CA PHE A 284 -6.75 16.38 -1.31
C PHE A 284 -5.68 17.41 -0.92
N GLY A 285 -4.94 17.18 0.16
CA GLY A 285 -3.84 18.04 0.65
C GLY A 285 -2.46 17.61 0.17
N ARG A 286 -2.32 16.37 -0.31
CA ARG A 286 -1.03 15.81 -0.76
C ARG A 286 0.00 15.63 0.36
N GLY A 287 -0.47 15.38 1.57
CA GLY A 287 0.30 15.21 2.79
C GLY A 287 -0.63 15.20 3.99
N TYR A 288 -0.10 15.05 5.18
CA TYR A 288 -0.88 15.22 6.40
C TYR A 288 -1.17 16.69 6.68
N LYS A 289 -2.14 16.97 7.56
CA LYS A 289 -2.47 18.35 7.98
C LYS A 289 -1.21 19.04 8.53
N ALA A 290 -0.96 20.23 8.03
CA ALA A 290 0.21 21.01 8.43
C ALA A 290 0.27 21.22 9.96
N GLY A 291 1.48 21.17 10.52
CA GLY A 291 1.68 21.29 11.97
C GLY A 291 1.44 20.00 12.76
N GLY A 292 1.07 18.89 12.11
CA GLY A 292 0.87 17.60 12.80
C GLY A 292 -0.39 17.53 13.70
N ASN A 293 -1.26 18.55 13.66
CA ASN A 293 -2.46 18.66 14.48
C ASN A 293 -3.71 18.03 13.81
N GLY A 294 -3.53 17.19 12.82
CA GLY A 294 -4.60 16.47 12.13
C GLY A 294 -4.55 14.97 12.39
N PRO A 295 -5.47 14.22 11.77
CA PRO A 295 -5.46 12.78 11.88
C PRO A 295 -4.19 12.19 11.27
N LEU A 296 -3.64 11.21 11.98
CA LEU A 296 -2.43 10.47 11.59
C LEU A 296 -2.70 8.96 11.73
N PRO A 297 -2.05 8.12 10.92
CA PRO A 297 -2.08 6.69 11.17
C PRO A 297 -1.38 6.38 12.52
N PRO A 298 -1.74 5.27 13.20
CA PRO A 298 -1.24 4.98 14.54
C PRO A 298 0.27 5.05 14.69
N TYR A 299 1.05 4.61 13.68
CA TYR A 299 2.52 4.64 13.77
C TYR A 299 3.12 6.06 13.73
N LEU A 300 2.36 7.07 13.27
CA LEU A 300 2.79 8.48 13.25
C LEU A 300 2.26 9.29 14.42
N ALA A 301 1.32 8.75 15.19
CA ALA A 301 0.78 9.45 16.34
C ALA A 301 1.88 9.63 17.42
N ARG A 302 2.05 10.89 17.89
CA ARG A 302 3.03 11.21 18.93
C ARG A 302 2.79 10.40 20.21
N SER A 303 1.53 10.17 20.56
CA SER A 303 1.16 9.35 21.73
C SER A 303 1.68 7.91 21.68
N ASN A 304 1.93 7.38 20.48
CA ASN A 304 2.39 6.01 20.28
C ASN A 304 3.91 5.91 20.07
N TRP A 305 4.63 7.04 20.06
CA TRP A 305 6.05 7.06 19.71
C TRP A 305 6.93 6.18 20.60
N GLU A 306 6.82 6.33 21.91
CA GLU A 306 7.64 5.55 22.85
C GLU A 306 7.32 4.06 22.78
N THR A 307 6.04 3.70 22.62
CA THR A 307 5.59 2.32 22.42
C THR A 307 6.14 1.76 21.11
N LEU A 308 6.01 2.49 20.03
CA LEU A 308 6.53 2.08 18.71
C LEU A 308 8.05 1.88 18.76
N LYS A 309 8.77 2.79 19.37
CA LYS A 309 10.23 2.72 19.51
C LYS A 309 10.65 1.49 20.33
N ALA A 310 9.99 1.25 21.45
CA ALA A 310 10.25 0.08 22.31
C ALA A 310 9.96 -1.24 21.60
N ARG A 311 8.91 -1.29 20.76
CA ARG A 311 8.46 -2.50 20.06
C ARG A 311 8.98 -2.64 18.62
N ALA A 312 9.80 -1.71 18.11
CA ALA A 312 10.32 -1.75 16.75
C ALA A 312 11.13 -3.03 16.45
N HIS A 313 11.66 -3.70 17.46
CA HIS A 313 12.35 -4.99 17.32
C HIS A 313 11.39 -6.14 16.97
N ASN A 314 10.10 -6.02 17.23
CA ASN A 314 9.07 -6.99 16.90
C ASN A 314 8.71 -7.01 15.38
N VAL A 315 9.21 -6.05 14.59
CA VAL A 315 8.99 -6.03 13.14
C VAL A 315 10.23 -6.55 12.42
N SER A 316 10.03 -7.57 11.59
CA SER A 316 11.03 -8.09 10.65
C SER A 316 10.60 -7.83 9.21
N VAL A 317 11.51 -7.38 8.34
CA VAL A 317 11.25 -7.10 6.92
C VAL A 317 11.96 -8.12 6.06
N VAL A 318 11.19 -8.88 5.29
CA VAL A 318 11.67 -9.99 4.48
C VAL A 318 11.42 -9.72 2.99
N HIS A 319 12.45 -9.84 2.17
CA HIS A 319 12.35 -9.76 0.71
C HIS A 319 12.06 -11.14 0.14
N ALA A 320 10.79 -11.50 0.03
CA ALA A 320 10.34 -12.81 -0.48
C ALA A 320 8.92 -12.72 -1.03
N LYS A 321 8.53 -13.72 -1.84
CA LYS A 321 7.12 -14.02 -2.09
C LYS A 321 6.48 -14.56 -0.81
N PHE A 322 5.21 -14.26 -0.64
CA PHE A 322 4.49 -14.63 0.57
C PHE A 322 4.40 -16.16 0.72
N ASP A 323 3.98 -16.86 -0.32
CA ASP A 323 3.89 -18.32 -0.39
C ASP A 323 5.27 -19.00 -0.23
N GLU A 324 6.32 -18.48 -0.89
CA GLU A 324 7.68 -18.98 -0.73
C GLU A 324 8.22 -18.85 0.70
N HIS A 325 7.84 -17.78 1.40
CA HIS A 325 8.19 -17.61 2.80
C HIS A 325 7.48 -18.62 3.68
N LEU A 326 6.16 -18.76 3.49
CA LEU A 326 5.38 -19.74 4.25
C LEU A 326 5.88 -21.18 4.03
N ALA A 327 6.23 -21.55 2.80
CA ALA A 327 6.73 -22.89 2.47
C ALA A 327 8.01 -23.29 3.23
N ARG A 328 8.79 -22.31 3.72
CA ARG A 328 10.01 -22.55 4.52
C ARG A 328 9.75 -22.84 5.99
N LEU A 329 8.53 -22.62 6.46
CA LEU A 329 8.17 -22.82 7.85
C LEU A 329 7.81 -24.30 8.10
N ALA A 330 8.31 -24.87 9.19
CA ALA A 330 8.11 -26.28 9.52
C ALA A 330 6.80 -26.55 10.28
N ALA A 331 6.14 -25.53 10.86
CA ALA A 331 5.00 -25.69 11.75
C ALA A 331 4.05 -24.48 11.69
N PRO A 332 2.84 -24.58 12.22
CA PRO A 332 1.95 -23.44 12.44
C PRO A 332 2.66 -22.32 13.19
N THR A 333 2.65 -21.12 12.60
CA THR A 333 3.48 -20.00 13.06
C THR A 333 2.67 -18.74 13.29
N TYR A 334 1.67 -18.46 12.44
CA TYR A 334 0.99 -17.18 12.42
C TYR A 334 -0.41 -17.24 13.02
N ASP A 335 -0.74 -16.18 13.73
CA ASP A 335 -2.06 -15.93 14.33
C ASP A 335 -2.93 -15.05 13.42
N ALA A 336 -2.29 -14.29 12.50
CA ALA A 336 -3.00 -13.51 11.49
C ALA A 336 -2.19 -13.34 10.20
N TYR A 337 -2.93 -13.15 9.10
CA TYR A 337 -2.39 -12.88 7.76
C TYR A 337 -3.06 -11.63 7.17
N VAL A 338 -2.26 -10.69 6.70
CA VAL A 338 -2.70 -9.46 6.03
C VAL A 338 -2.19 -9.47 4.60
N LEU A 339 -3.10 -9.69 3.65
CA LEU A 339 -2.73 -9.95 2.25
C LEU A 339 -2.96 -8.74 1.33
N LEU A 340 -3.44 -7.63 1.89
CA LEU A 340 -3.79 -6.41 1.16
C LEU A 340 -4.76 -6.74 0.00
N ASP A 341 -4.51 -6.18 -1.19
CA ASP A 341 -5.26 -6.47 -2.42
C ASP A 341 -4.52 -7.44 -3.38
N ALA A 342 -3.44 -8.05 -2.92
CA ALA A 342 -2.57 -8.85 -3.79
C ALA A 342 -3.28 -10.04 -4.45
N GLN A 343 -4.31 -10.59 -3.81
CA GLN A 343 -5.04 -11.76 -4.32
C GLN A 343 -5.83 -11.46 -5.60
N ASP A 344 -6.24 -10.22 -5.81
CA ASP A 344 -6.89 -9.79 -7.05
C ASP A 344 -6.02 -10.00 -8.29
N TRP A 345 -4.70 -10.05 -8.12
CA TRP A 345 -3.69 -10.16 -9.18
C TRP A 345 -3.28 -11.60 -9.45
N MET A 346 -3.60 -12.52 -8.54
CA MET A 346 -3.15 -13.90 -8.59
C MET A 346 -3.99 -14.73 -9.56
N THR A 347 -3.34 -15.72 -10.18
CA THR A 347 -4.04 -16.82 -10.88
C THR A 347 -4.64 -17.79 -9.87
N ASP A 348 -5.56 -18.65 -10.31
CA ASP A 348 -6.18 -19.66 -9.45
C ASP A 348 -5.15 -20.65 -8.87
N ALA A 349 -4.11 -20.98 -9.66
CA ALA A 349 -2.99 -21.79 -9.19
C ALA A 349 -2.18 -21.09 -8.09
N GLN A 350 -1.91 -19.79 -8.24
CA GLN A 350 -1.21 -18.99 -7.22
C GLN A 350 -2.04 -18.82 -5.95
N LEU A 351 -3.36 -18.58 -6.09
CA LEU A 351 -4.28 -18.53 -4.95
C LEU A 351 -4.31 -19.86 -4.21
N THR A 352 -4.44 -20.99 -4.96
CA THR A 352 -4.43 -22.32 -4.37
C THR A 352 -3.14 -22.61 -3.61
N ALA A 353 -1.98 -22.27 -4.19
CA ALA A 353 -0.68 -22.43 -3.54
C ALA A 353 -0.60 -21.59 -2.24
N LEU A 354 -0.96 -20.31 -2.32
CA LEU A 354 -0.97 -19.41 -1.16
C LEU A 354 -1.87 -19.93 -0.04
N TRP A 355 -3.12 -20.27 -0.35
CA TRP A 355 -4.08 -20.72 0.66
C TRP A 355 -3.73 -22.11 1.23
N SER A 356 -3.10 -22.99 0.46
CA SER A 356 -2.55 -24.24 0.97
C SER A 356 -1.46 -24.00 2.02
N GLU A 357 -0.57 -23.05 1.75
CA GLU A 357 0.48 -22.68 2.69
C GLU A 357 -0.08 -21.95 3.94
N ILE A 358 -1.12 -21.13 3.77
CA ILE A 358 -1.81 -20.51 4.93
C ILE A 358 -2.41 -21.60 5.82
N VAL A 359 -3.13 -22.59 5.24
CA VAL A 359 -3.66 -23.74 6.00
C VAL A 359 -2.57 -24.44 6.82
N ARG A 360 -1.40 -24.66 6.22
CA ARG A 360 -0.29 -25.38 6.86
C ARG A 360 0.38 -24.58 7.98
N THR A 361 0.40 -23.25 7.85
CA THR A 361 1.16 -22.35 8.75
C THR A 361 0.27 -21.58 9.72
N ALA A 362 -1.06 -21.65 9.58
CA ALA A 362 -2.01 -21.02 10.47
C ALA A 362 -2.13 -21.78 11.80
N LYS A 363 -2.13 -21.02 12.89
CA LYS A 363 -2.55 -21.55 14.19
C LYS A 363 -4.06 -21.63 14.29
N PRO A 364 -4.62 -22.48 15.15
CA PRO A 364 -6.07 -22.52 15.37
C PRO A 364 -6.64 -21.13 15.70
N GLY A 365 -7.73 -20.75 15.04
CA GLY A 365 -8.35 -19.43 15.17
C GLY A 365 -7.64 -18.31 14.42
N ALA A 366 -6.58 -18.58 13.65
CA ALA A 366 -5.88 -17.59 12.85
C ALA A 366 -6.83 -16.84 11.90
N ARG A 367 -6.65 -15.52 11.79
CA ARG A 367 -7.47 -14.65 10.94
C ARG A 367 -6.72 -14.27 9.67
N VAL A 368 -7.40 -14.37 8.53
CA VAL A 368 -6.90 -13.91 7.23
C VAL A 368 -7.75 -12.74 6.79
N ILE A 369 -7.12 -11.58 6.63
CA ILE A 369 -7.78 -10.37 6.14
C ILE A 369 -7.17 -9.91 4.81
N PHE A 370 -8.03 -9.45 3.93
CA PHE A 370 -7.62 -8.87 2.64
C PHE A 370 -8.72 -7.96 2.07
N ARG A 371 -8.36 -7.23 1.03
CA ARG A 371 -9.29 -6.38 0.29
C ARG A 371 -9.38 -6.79 -1.17
N THR A 372 -10.47 -6.39 -1.80
CA THR A 372 -10.72 -6.63 -3.23
C THR A 372 -11.22 -5.37 -3.92
N ALA A 373 -10.96 -5.28 -5.22
CA ALA A 373 -11.50 -4.20 -6.05
C ALA A 373 -13.03 -4.24 -6.13
N GLY A 374 -13.64 -5.42 -6.22
CA GLY A 374 -15.08 -5.64 -6.15
C GLY A 374 -15.60 -5.81 -4.73
N GLU A 375 -16.93 -5.92 -4.58
CA GLU A 375 -17.58 -6.08 -3.27
C GLU A 375 -17.51 -7.52 -2.75
N GLU A 376 -17.53 -8.49 -3.65
CA GLU A 376 -17.57 -9.92 -3.31
C GLU A 376 -16.18 -10.50 -3.13
N THR A 377 -16.06 -11.52 -2.29
CA THR A 377 -14.83 -12.29 -2.17
C THR A 377 -14.55 -13.06 -3.47
N ILE A 378 -13.27 -13.07 -3.85
CA ILE A 378 -12.82 -13.69 -5.12
C ILE A 378 -12.41 -15.15 -4.97
N LEU A 379 -12.49 -15.74 -3.79
CA LEU A 379 -11.93 -17.08 -3.52
C LEU A 379 -12.84 -18.22 -3.94
N PRO A 380 -14.19 -18.17 -3.74
CA PRO A 380 -15.08 -19.23 -4.18
C PRO A 380 -14.97 -19.48 -5.70
N GLY A 381 -14.82 -20.76 -6.07
CA GLY A 381 -14.63 -21.17 -7.48
C GLY A 381 -13.20 -21.01 -8.01
N ARG A 382 -12.30 -20.30 -7.29
CA ARG A 382 -10.90 -20.11 -7.68
C ARG A 382 -9.93 -20.89 -6.78
N VAL A 383 -10.30 -21.07 -5.52
CA VAL A 383 -9.57 -21.92 -4.56
C VAL A 383 -10.41 -23.17 -4.28
N PRO A 384 -9.82 -24.38 -4.24
CA PRO A 384 -10.53 -25.60 -3.97
C PRO A 384 -11.35 -25.56 -2.68
N SER A 385 -12.57 -26.11 -2.71
CA SER A 385 -13.48 -26.12 -1.56
C SER A 385 -12.90 -26.88 -0.35
N ALA A 386 -12.07 -27.90 -0.58
CA ALA A 386 -11.35 -28.61 0.49
C ALA A 386 -10.38 -27.70 1.29
N ILE A 387 -9.84 -26.65 0.67
CA ILE A 387 -8.99 -25.66 1.32
C ILE A 387 -9.87 -24.62 2.01
N LEU A 388 -10.82 -24.00 1.27
CA LEU A 388 -11.69 -22.96 1.82
C LEU A 388 -12.60 -23.45 2.92
N GLY A 389 -13.04 -24.69 2.89
CA GLY A 389 -13.87 -25.32 3.91
C GLY A 389 -13.21 -25.44 5.29
N ARG A 390 -11.90 -25.18 5.38
CA ARG A 390 -11.18 -25.07 6.65
C ARG A 390 -11.26 -23.68 7.28
N PHE A 391 -11.93 -22.75 6.61
CA PHE A 391 -12.11 -21.38 7.06
C PHE A 391 -13.58 -21.02 7.13
N ARG A 392 -13.96 -20.29 8.15
CA ARG A 392 -15.25 -19.63 8.23
C ARG A 392 -15.10 -18.19 7.67
N TYR A 393 -15.86 -17.92 6.62
CA TYR A 393 -15.99 -16.55 6.07
C TYR A 393 -17.06 -15.79 6.85
N ASP A 394 -16.71 -14.61 7.36
CA ASP A 394 -17.63 -13.74 8.08
C ASP A 394 -18.13 -12.61 7.19
N ALA A 395 -19.18 -12.86 6.45
CA ALA A 395 -19.75 -11.90 5.50
C ALA A 395 -20.32 -10.65 6.18
N ALA A 396 -20.87 -10.78 7.40
CA ALA A 396 -21.44 -9.65 8.12
C ALA A 396 -20.37 -8.70 8.62
N GLN A 397 -19.33 -9.23 9.28
CA GLN A 397 -18.20 -8.42 9.71
C GLN A 397 -17.40 -7.85 8.51
N SER A 398 -17.25 -8.61 7.44
CA SER A 398 -16.58 -8.16 6.21
C SER A 398 -17.24 -6.89 5.65
N ARG A 399 -18.58 -6.87 5.54
CA ARG A 399 -19.32 -5.66 5.13
C ARG A 399 -19.13 -4.51 6.12
N ALA A 400 -19.28 -4.76 7.41
CA ALA A 400 -19.07 -3.72 8.43
C ALA A 400 -17.65 -3.13 8.39
N PHE A 401 -16.62 -3.94 8.15
CA PHE A 401 -15.26 -3.45 7.98
C PHE A 401 -15.07 -2.68 6.67
N THR A 402 -15.71 -3.10 5.59
CA THR A 402 -15.74 -2.31 4.34
C THR A 402 -16.30 -0.92 4.58
N GLU A 403 -17.41 -0.82 5.32
CA GLU A 403 -18.04 0.47 5.65
C GLU A 403 -17.20 1.35 6.58
N ARG A 404 -16.34 0.76 7.40
CA ARG A 404 -15.47 1.48 8.33
C ARG A 404 -14.12 1.89 7.74
N ASP A 405 -13.71 1.30 6.60
CA ASP A 405 -12.41 1.59 5.97
C ASP A 405 -12.41 3.00 5.35
N ARG A 406 -11.66 3.92 5.99
CA ARG A 406 -11.58 5.33 5.64
C ARG A 406 -10.83 5.61 4.35
N SER A 407 -10.06 4.64 3.85
CA SER A 407 -9.36 4.78 2.56
C SER A 407 -10.31 4.87 1.38
N SER A 408 -11.45 4.18 1.47
CA SER A 408 -12.57 4.23 0.52
C SER A 408 -12.22 3.82 -0.92
N ILE A 409 -11.09 3.14 -1.13
CA ILE A 409 -10.63 2.77 -2.49
C ILE A 409 -11.01 1.34 -2.89
N TYR A 410 -11.27 0.48 -1.92
CA TYR A 410 -11.65 -0.93 -2.14
C TYR A 410 -13.16 -1.13 -2.17
N GLY A 411 -13.62 -2.16 -2.89
CA GLY A 411 -15.01 -2.58 -2.92
C GLY A 411 -15.39 -3.44 -1.73
N GLY A 412 -14.51 -4.35 -1.34
CA GLY A 412 -14.72 -5.29 -0.25
C GLY A 412 -13.55 -5.44 0.69
N PHE A 413 -13.84 -5.56 1.98
CA PHE A 413 -12.96 -6.10 3.00
C PHE A 413 -13.42 -7.53 3.30
N HIS A 414 -12.50 -8.47 3.48
CA HIS A 414 -12.81 -9.88 3.70
C HIS A 414 -12.10 -10.42 4.93
N LEU A 415 -12.86 -11.11 5.78
CA LEU A 415 -12.38 -11.78 6.97
C LEU A 415 -12.68 -13.28 6.91
N TYR A 416 -11.62 -14.08 6.94
CA TYR A 416 -11.65 -15.51 7.08
C TYR A 416 -11.01 -15.94 8.39
N THR A 417 -11.62 -16.87 9.12
CA THR A 417 -11.08 -17.43 10.36
C THR A 417 -10.81 -18.92 10.15
N PHE A 418 -9.58 -19.35 10.45
CA PHE A 418 -9.15 -20.74 10.32
C PHE A 418 -9.76 -21.58 11.46
N GLU A 419 -10.50 -22.63 11.09
CA GLU A 419 -11.17 -23.51 12.05
C GLU A 419 -10.47 -24.87 12.22
N GLY A 420 -9.45 -25.17 11.41
CA GLY A 420 -8.65 -26.37 11.53
C GLY A 420 -8.75 -27.36 10.38
#